data_e9ff8ab78bd282b4889f3ca1ec0096f3
#
_entry.id   e9ff8ab78bd282b4889f3ca1ec0096f3
#
_cell.length_a   1.000
_cell.length_b   1.000
_cell.length_c   1.000
_cell.angle_alpha   90.00
_cell.angle_beta   90.00
_cell.angle_gamma   90.00
#
_symmetry.space_group_name_H-M   'P 1'
#
loop_
_entity.id
_entity.type
_entity.pdbx_description
1 polymer ?
#
loop_
_entity_poly.entity_id
_entity_poly.type
_entity_poly.pdbx_seq_one_letter_code
_entity_poly.pdbx_strand_id
1 'polypeptide(L)'
;MASNGESGQVVVVGVDGSDPSVAALSWAGRYGAATGATVRAVRVWHYPSSAGLPAGKMPESVDAEVEEQMRNELSEAVTKAKPDPSAHIETKIVYGHPAEALIDESRGESLLVVGHRGRGGFSEALTGSIAIHCVNHAACPVVVLRG
;
A
#
# COMPACT_ATOMS: atom_id res chain seq x y z
N MET A 1 14.47 2.51 -21.17
CA MET A 1 13.99 2.47 -20.69
C MET A 1 13.97 2.48 -19.61
N ALA A 2 13.86 2.57 -19.27
CA ALA A 2 13.78 2.53 -18.49
C ALA A 2 13.61 2.43 -17.55
N SER A 3 13.82 2.60 -16.99
CA SER A 3 13.80 2.49 -16.15
C SER A 3 13.07 2.12 -15.31
N ASN A 4 13.06 2.23 -14.55
CA ASN A 4 12.27 1.90 -13.86
C ASN A 4 11.26 1.57 -14.30
N GLY A 5 10.85 0.66 -13.89
CA GLY A 5 9.76 0.28 -14.60
C GLY A 5 9.97 0.41 -16.04
N GLU A 6 10.99 -0.19 -16.54
CA GLU A 6 11.19 -0.15 -17.97
C GLU A 6 10.00 -0.69 -18.69
N SER A 7 9.26 -1.59 -18.04
CA SER A 7 8.01 -2.10 -18.59
C SER A 7 6.90 -1.07 -18.51
N GLY A 8 7.11 0.01 -17.77
CA GLY A 8 6.07 0.99 -17.54
C GLY A 8 5.00 0.52 -16.57
N GLN A 9 5.19 -0.65 -15.98
CA GLN A 9 4.21 -1.21 -15.06
C GLN A 9 4.49 -0.77 -13.64
N VAL A 10 3.41 -0.53 -12.90
CA VAL A 10 3.49 -0.18 -11.49
C VAL A 10 2.60 -1.13 -10.71
N VAL A 11 3.15 -1.67 -9.63
CA VAL A 11 2.42 -2.52 -8.71
C VAL A 11 2.25 -1.72 -7.43
N VAL A 12 1.01 -1.50 -7.02
CA VAL A 12 0.70 -0.74 -5.81
C VAL A 12 0.48 -1.72 -4.67
N VAL A 13 1.11 -1.46 -3.52
CA VAL A 13 1.00 -2.31 -2.34
C VAL A 13 0.54 -1.47 -1.18
N GLY A 14 -0.53 -1.89 -0.51
CA GLY A 14 -0.99 -1.23 0.70
C GLY A 14 -0.17 -1.73 1.89
N VAL A 15 0.43 -0.80 2.64
CA VAL A 15 1.32 -1.14 3.75
C VAL A 15 0.86 -0.40 5.00
N ASP A 16 0.47 -1.15 6.04
CA ASP A 16 0.07 -0.55 7.31
C ASP A 16 0.95 -1.04 8.46
N GLY A 17 2.03 -1.74 8.14
CA GLY A 17 2.95 -2.24 9.15
C GLY A 17 2.57 -3.58 9.74
N SER A 18 1.39 -4.11 9.42
CA SER A 18 0.99 -5.43 9.90
C SER A 18 1.79 -6.51 9.18
N ASP A 19 1.84 -7.70 9.80
CA ASP A 19 2.55 -8.81 9.18
C ASP A 19 2.00 -9.16 7.79
N PRO A 20 0.67 -9.22 7.59
CA PRO A 20 0.18 -9.49 6.24
C PRO A 20 0.59 -8.42 5.22
N SER A 21 0.68 -7.14 5.63
CA SER A 21 1.10 -6.12 4.68
C SER A 21 2.58 -6.21 4.37
N VAL A 22 3.40 -6.64 5.35
CA VAL A 22 4.81 -6.88 5.09
C VAL A 22 4.98 -8.06 4.13
N ALA A 23 4.18 -9.11 4.30
CA ALA A 23 4.21 -10.25 3.39
C ALA A 23 3.78 -9.82 1.98
N ALA A 24 2.78 -8.94 1.89
CA ALA A 24 2.34 -8.41 0.61
C ALA A 24 3.46 -7.64 -0.07
N LEU A 25 4.19 -6.84 0.69
CA LEU A 25 5.30 -6.06 0.16
C LEU A 25 6.44 -6.98 -0.30
N SER A 26 6.72 -8.03 0.45
CA SER A 26 7.74 -9.00 0.07
C SER A 26 7.37 -9.70 -1.25
N TRP A 27 6.12 -10.12 -1.37
CA TRP A 27 5.63 -10.74 -2.60
C TRP A 27 5.75 -9.78 -3.78
N ALA A 28 5.31 -8.53 -3.58
CA ALA A 28 5.36 -7.54 -4.64
C ALA A 28 6.79 -7.25 -5.07
N GLY A 29 7.73 -7.27 -4.12
CA GLY A 29 9.13 -7.09 -4.45
C GLY A 29 9.64 -8.20 -5.37
N ARG A 30 9.28 -9.44 -5.08
CA ARG A 30 9.67 -10.55 -5.95
C ARG A 30 9.03 -10.42 -7.32
N TYR A 31 7.76 -10.03 -7.36
CA TYR A 31 7.06 -9.84 -8.61
C TYR A 31 7.72 -8.72 -9.43
N GLY A 32 8.06 -7.61 -8.78
CA GLY A 32 8.72 -6.50 -9.46
C GLY A 32 10.09 -6.89 -9.99
N ALA A 33 10.85 -7.65 -9.20
CA ALA A 33 12.17 -8.11 -9.66
C ALA A 33 12.04 -9.01 -10.88
N ALA A 34 10.99 -9.83 -10.92
CA ALA A 34 10.80 -10.77 -12.02
C ALA A 34 10.27 -10.10 -13.29
N THR A 35 9.53 -9.02 -13.16
CA THR A 35 8.84 -8.41 -14.30
C THR A 35 9.40 -7.06 -14.73
N GLY A 36 10.24 -6.45 -13.90
CA GLY A 36 10.72 -5.09 -14.17
C GLY A 36 9.75 -4.01 -13.71
N ALA A 37 8.65 -4.40 -13.07
CA ALA A 37 7.68 -3.41 -12.60
C ALA A 37 8.23 -2.64 -11.41
N THR A 38 7.82 -1.38 -11.31
CA THR A 38 8.09 -0.57 -10.12
C THR A 38 7.07 -0.93 -9.05
N VAL A 39 7.54 -1.12 -7.82
CA VAL A 39 6.67 -1.39 -6.68
C VAL A 39 6.45 -0.08 -5.93
N ARG A 40 5.21 0.33 -5.81
CA ARG A 40 4.87 1.53 -5.04
C ARG A 40 4.24 1.11 -3.74
N ALA A 41 4.98 1.25 -2.64
CA ALA A 41 4.50 0.93 -1.31
C ALA A 41 3.76 2.14 -0.77
N VAL A 42 2.47 1.97 -0.50
CA VAL A 42 1.59 3.08 -0.12
C VAL A 42 1.13 2.90 1.32
N ARG A 43 1.37 3.91 2.14
CA ARG A 43 0.80 4.00 3.48
C ARG A 43 -0.33 5.01 3.43
N VAL A 44 -1.53 4.59 3.83
CA VAL A 44 -2.68 5.50 3.85
C VAL A 44 -2.83 6.02 5.26
N TRP A 45 -2.88 7.34 5.39
CA TRP A 45 -3.17 7.97 6.66
C TRP A 45 -4.64 8.32 6.70
N HIS A 46 -5.34 7.66 7.62
CA HIS A 46 -6.77 7.86 7.80
C HIS A 46 -6.97 8.67 9.06
N TYR A 47 -7.72 9.76 8.96
CA TYR A 47 -8.12 10.49 10.15
C TYR A 47 -9.64 10.53 10.21
N PRO A 48 -10.20 10.70 11.44
CA PRO A 48 -11.65 10.57 11.61
C PRO A 48 -12.40 11.61 10.79
N SER A 49 -13.54 11.20 10.25
CA SER A 49 -14.40 12.11 9.52
C SER A 49 -14.92 13.22 10.43
N SER A 50 -14.92 12.98 11.75
CA SER A 50 -15.30 14.01 12.71
C SER A 50 -14.39 15.23 12.67
N ALA A 51 -13.23 15.12 12.01
CA ALA A 51 -12.34 16.26 11.83
C ALA A 51 -12.91 17.29 10.84
N GLY A 52 -13.95 16.93 10.10
CA GLY A 52 -14.59 17.87 9.19
C GLY A 52 -13.80 18.19 7.94
N LEU A 53 -12.86 17.33 7.58
CA LEU A 53 -12.00 17.58 6.44
C LEU A 53 -12.45 16.74 5.24
N PRO A 54 -12.30 17.27 4.03
CA PRO A 54 -12.62 16.48 2.84
C PRO A 54 -11.71 15.28 2.75
N ALA A 55 -12.22 14.19 2.17
CA ALA A 55 -11.44 12.99 1.96
C ALA A 55 -10.22 13.32 1.09
N GLY A 56 -9.10 12.72 1.40
CA GLY A 56 -7.88 12.89 0.64
C GLY A 56 -7.11 14.16 0.93
N LYS A 57 -7.60 14.97 1.85
CA LYS A 57 -6.92 16.22 2.19
C LYS A 57 -6.23 16.08 3.53
N MET A 58 -5.00 16.59 3.58
CA MET A 58 -4.24 16.61 4.83
C MET A 58 -4.67 17.81 5.66
N PRO A 59 -4.95 17.62 6.96
CA PRO A 59 -5.23 18.76 7.82
C PRO A 59 -4.01 19.69 7.90
N GLU A 60 -4.27 20.97 7.94
CA GLU A 60 -3.16 21.91 8.07
C GLU A 60 -2.45 21.73 9.41
N SER A 61 -3.16 21.18 10.39
CA SER A 61 -2.58 20.96 11.71
C SER A 61 -1.66 19.75 11.76
N VAL A 62 -1.60 18.95 10.70
CA VAL A 62 -0.68 17.82 10.67
C VAL A 62 0.72 18.37 10.50
N ASP A 63 1.55 18.15 11.49
CA ASP A 63 2.88 18.70 11.43
C ASP A 63 3.84 17.74 10.74
N ALA A 64 5.02 18.27 10.44
CA ALA A 64 6.03 17.51 9.72
C ALA A 64 6.51 16.28 10.50
N GLU A 65 6.39 16.32 11.84
CA GLU A 65 6.83 15.21 12.65
C GLU A 65 5.96 13.97 12.44
N VAL A 66 4.64 14.17 12.32
CA VAL A 66 3.74 13.05 12.11
C VAL A 66 4.01 12.43 10.75
N GLU A 67 4.16 13.26 9.74
CA GLU A 67 4.43 12.75 8.40
C GLU A 67 5.76 12.02 8.35
N GLU A 68 6.78 12.55 9.02
CA GLU A 68 8.08 11.91 9.05
C GLU A 68 8.01 10.57 9.77
N GLN A 69 7.23 10.49 10.85
CA GLN A 69 7.05 9.23 11.55
C GLN A 69 6.43 8.19 10.64
N MET A 70 5.44 8.58 9.87
CA MET A 70 4.81 7.63 8.94
C MET A 70 5.76 7.18 7.86
N ARG A 71 6.61 8.08 7.37
CA ARG A 71 7.63 7.70 6.40
C ARG A 71 8.62 6.71 6.99
N ASN A 72 9.01 6.92 8.24
CA ASN A 72 9.94 6.01 8.90
C ASN A 72 9.31 4.64 9.09
N GLU A 73 8.03 4.59 9.47
CA GLU A 73 7.33 3.32 9.63
C GLU A 73 7.25 2.59 8.29
N LEU A 74 7.01 3.33 7.22
CA LEU A 74 6.94 2.73 5.90
C LEU A 74 8.31 2.18 5.47
N SER A 75 9.37 2.95 5.73
CA SER A 75 10.72 2.49 5.44
C SER A 75 11.08 1.24 6.23
N GLU A 76 10.65 1.18 7.49
CA GLU A 76 10.89 -0.01 8.30
C GLU A 76 10.18 -1.22 7.72
N ALA A 77 8.96 -1.03 7.22
CA ALA A 77 8.23 -2.12 6.62
C ALA A 77 8.95 -2.64 5.37
N VAL A 78 9.49 -1.74 4.57
CA VAL A 78 10.25 -2.14 3.39
C VAL A 78 11.47 -2.95 3.79
N THR A 79 12.22 -2.48 4.80
CA THR A 79 13.38 -3.20 5.29
C THR A 79 12.99 -4.59 5.82
N LYS A 80 11.88 -4.64 6.55
CA LYS A 80 11.42 -5.88 7.14
C LYS A 80 10.98 -6.88 6.09
N ALA A 81 10.45 -6.40 4.98
CA ALA A 81 10.02 -7.27 3.89
C ALA A 81 11.18 -7.88 3.13
N LYS A 82 12.38 -7.34 3.28
CA LYS A 82 13.60 -7.84 2.65
C LYS A 82 13.40 -8.07 1.16
N PRO A 83 13.07 -7.02 0.41
CA PRO A 83 12.80 -7.20 -1.02
C PRO A 83 14.06 -7.59 -1.76
N ASP A 84 13.86 -8.18 -2.93
CA ASP A 84 14.97 -8.51 -3.83
C ASP A 84 15.74 -7.23 -4.16
N PRO A 85 17.09 -7.26 -4.08
CA PRO A 85 17.87 -6.04 -4.38
C PRO A 85 17.63 -5.47 -5.77
N SER A 86 17.20 -6.28 -6.71
CA SER A 86 16.92 -5.79 -8.06
C SER A 86 15.54 -5.16 -8.19
N ALA A 87 14.70 -5.27 -7.17
CA ALA A 87 13.38 -4.67 -7.20
C ALA A 87 13.50 -3.17 -7.06
N HIS A 88 12.71 -2.44 -7.84
CA HIS A 88 12.66 -0.99 -7.75
C HIS A 88 11.45 -0.62 -6.91
N ILE A 89 11.70 -0.09 -5.71
CA ILE A 89 10.62 0.19 -4.76
C ILE A 89 10.61 1.68 -4.45
N GLU A 90 9.44 2.29 -4.60
CA GLU A 90 9.22 3.66 -4.16
C GLU A 90 8.16 3.66 -3.07
N THR A 91 8.17 4.69 -2.24
CA THR A 91 7.23 4.78 -1.12
C THR A 91 6.39 6.04 -1.28
N LYS A 92 5.15 5.97 -0.80
CA LYS A 92 4.24 7.09 -0.91
C LYS A 92 3.27 7.08 0.26
N ILE A 93 2.99 8.26 0.79
CA ILE A 93 1.99 8.43 1.84
C ILE A 93 0.82 9.18 1.23
N VAL A 94 -0.39 8.65 1.42
CA VAL A 94 -1.61 9.31 0.95
C VAL A 94 -2.57 9.44 2.11
N TYR A 95 -3.48 10.39 2.00
CA TYR A 95 -4.44 10.68 3.06
C TYR A 95 -5.82 10.32 2.58
N GLY A 96 -6.61 9.67 3.44
CA GLY A 96 -7.97 9.31 3.10
C GLY A 96 -8.38 8.01 3.77
N HIS A 97 -9.44 7.43 3.23
CA HIS A 97 -9.91 6.12 3.70
C HIS A 97 -9.06 5.04 3.04
N PRO A 98 -8.58 4.06 3.81
CA PRO A 98 -7.58 3.14 3.27
C PRO A 98 -7.99 2.42 1.99
N ALA A 99 -9.16 1.79 1.97
CA ALA A 99 -9.55 1.03 0.79
C ALA A 99 -9.74 1.94 -0.42
N GLU A 100 -10.44 3.05 -0.21
CA GLU A 100 -10.72 3.97 -1.32
C GLU A 100 -9.44 4.59 -1.85
N ALA A 101 -8.53 4.94 -0.94
CA ALA A 101 -7.26 5.54 -1.35
C ALA A 101 -6.43 4.55 -2.16
N LEU A 102 -6.41 3.29 -1.76
CA LEU A 102 -5.67 2.27 -2.50
C LEU A 102 -6.29 2.01 -3.86
N ILE A 103 -7.61 2.01 -3.94
CA ILE A 103 -8.32 1.82 -5.20
C ILE A 103 -7.96 2.97 -6.15
N ASP A 104 -8.00 4.20 -5.64
CA ASP A 104 -7.68 5.36 -6.47
C ASP A 104 -6.22 5.35 -6.90
N GLU A 105 -5.32 4.99 -5.97
CA GLU A 105 -3.90 4.99 -6.26
C GLU A 105 -3.53 3.94 -7.30
N SER A 106 -4.27 2.84 -7.34
CA SER A 106 -3.99 1.75 -8.28
C SER A 106 -4.72 1.89 -9.61
N ARG A 107 -5.52 2.93 -9.76
CA ARG A 107 -6.29 3.14 -10.99
C ARG A 107 -5.33 3.37 -12.16
N GLY A 108 -5.46 2.54 -13.18
CA GLY A 108 -4.57 2.62 -14.34
C GLY A 108 -3.23 1.90 -14.17
N GLU A 109 -2.99 1.33 -12.99
CA GLU A 109 -1.74 0.60 -12.75
C GLU A 109 -1.95 -0.89 -13.05
N SER A 110 -0.85 -1.65 -12.95
CA SER A 110 -0.89 -3.06 -13.36
C SER A 110 -1.54 -3.96 -12.33
N LEU A 111 -1.38 -3.64 -11.06
CA LEU A 111 -1.72 -4.59 -10.01
C LEU A 111 -1.84 -3.87 -8.67
N LEU A 112 -2.78 -4.31 -7.85
CA LEU A 112 -2.88 -3.85 -6.46
C LEU A 112 -2.68 -5.07 -5.58
N VAL A 113 -1.77 -4.97 -4.61
CA VAL A 113 -1.45 -6.06 -3.69
C VAL A 113 -1.79 -5.63 -2.28
N VAL A 114 -2.52 -6.45 -1.56
CA VAL A 114 -2.87 -6.15 -0.17
C VAL A 114 -2.75 -7.43 0.65
N GLY A 115 -2.52 -7.28 1.96
CA GLY A 115 -2.61 -8.41 2.86
C GLY A 115 -4.05 -8.80 3.08
N HIS A 116 -4.27 -10.04 3.48
CA HIS A 116 -5.64 -10.50 3.68
C HIS A 116 -6.30 -9.85 4.90
N ARG A 117 -5.50 -9.32 5.83
CA ARG A 117 -5.99 -8.56 6.98
C ARG A 117 -5.02 -7.44 7.26
N GLY A 118 -5.51 -6.38 7.89
CA GLY A 118 -4.67 -5.28 8.31
C GLY A 118 -4.71 -5.13 9.81
N ARG A 119 -4.24 -3.99 10.28
CA ARG A 119 -4.27 -3.68 11.70
C ARG A 119 -5.72 -3.56 12.17
N GLY A 120 -5.96 -4.04 13.38
CA GLY A 120 -7.28 -3.91 13.99
C GLY A 120 -8.34 -4.79 13.41
N GLY A 121 -7.99 -5.69 12.51
CA GLY A 121 -8.95 -6.63 11.97
C GLY A 121 -9.34 -7.67 13.00
N PHE A 122 -10.50 -8.26 12.81
CA PHE A 122 -10.95 -9.33 13.69
C PHE A 122 -10.16 -10.59 13.37
N SER A 123 -9.62 -11.22 14.41
CA SER A 123 -8.80 -12.42 14.22
C SER A 123 -9.58 -13.56 13.58
N GLU A 124 -10.89 -13.55 13.72
CA GLU A 124 -11.73 -14.62 13.18
C GLU A 124 -12.10 -14.40 11.72
N ALA A 125 -11.85 -13.20 11.19
CA ALA A 125 -12.19 -12.93 9.81
C ALA A 125 -11.20 -13.59 8.88
N LEU A 126 -11.69 -14.23 7.83
CA LEU A 126 -10.82 -14.82 6.83
C LEU A 126 -10.14 -13.76 5.98
N THR A 127 -10.87 -12.67 5.71
CA THR A 127 -10.34 -11.58 4.91
C THR A 127 -10.82 -10.27 5.50
N GLY A 128 -9.92 -9.31 5.61
CA GLY A 128 -10.25 -8.02 6.19
C GLY A 128 -11.09 -7.15 5.27
N SER A 129 -11.72 -6.14 5.85
CA SER A 129 -12.64 -5.28 5.10
C SER A 129 -11.94 -4.52 3.99
N ILE A 130 -10.70 -4.11 4.21
CA ILE A 130 -9.96 -3.37 3.17
C ILE A 130 -9.71 -4.26 1.98
N ALA A 131 -9.26 -5.51 2.21
CA ALA A 131 -9.00 -6.43 1.12
C ALA A 131 -10.28 -6.75 0.35
N ILE A 132 -11.39 -6.99 1.06
CA ILE A 132 -12.66 -7.27 0.41
C ILE A 132 -13.11 -6.08 -0.44
N HIS A 133 -12.99 -4.88 0.09
CA HIS A 133 -13.40 -3.69 -0.63
C HIS A 133 -12.57 -3.49 -1.89
N CYS A 134 -11.27 -3.71 -1.77
CA CYS A 134 -10.37 -3.60 -2.94
C CYS A 134 -10.72 -4.62 -4.01
N VAL A 135 -10.97 -5.87 -3.59
CA VAL A 135 -11.32 -6.91 -4.56
C VAL A 135 -12.61 -6.55 -5.31
N ASN A 136 -13.57 -5.97 -4.60
CA ASN A 136 -14.86 -5.67 -5.22
C ASN A 136 -14.83 -4.43 -6.09
N HIS A 137 -13.92 -3.49 -5.85
CA HIS A 137 -14.04 -2.17 -6.48
C HIS A 137 -12.79 -1.69 -7.21
N ALA A 138 -11.66 -2.38 -7.11
CA ALA A 138 -10.47 -1.92 -7.80
C ALA A 138 -10.65 -2.02 -9.32
N ALA A 139 -9.98 -1.10 -10.04
CA ALA A 139 -10.06 -1.08 -11.49
C ALA A 139 -8.99 -1.96 -12.13
N CYS A 140 -8.12 -2.57 -11.34
CA CYS A 140 -7.05 -3.44 -11.82
C CYS A 140 -7.11 -4.77 -11.08
N PRO A 141 -6.32 -5.77 -11.50
CA PRO A 141 -6.25 -7.03 -10.76
C PRO A 141 -5.76 -6.81 -9.34
N VAL A 142 -6.27 -7.60 -8.42
CA VAL A 142 -5.91 -7.51 -7.01
C VAL A 142 -5.36 -8.84 -6.53
N VAL A 143 -4.21 -8.79 -5.87
CA VAL A 143 -3.62 -9.96 -5.24
C VAL A 143 -3.80 -9.78 -3.73
N VAL A 144 -4.33 -10.80 -3.09
CA VAL A 144 -4.52 -10.79 -1.64
C VAL A 144 -3.59 -11.83 -1.04
N LEU A 145 -2.68 -11.39 -0.20
CA LEU A 145 -1.71 -12.28 0.43
C LEU A 145 -2.25 -12.78 1.75
N ARG A 146 -2.23 -14.08 1.90
CA ARG A 146 -2.83 -14.71 3.06
C ARG A 146 -1.84 -14.97 4.19
N GLY A 147 -0.63 -14.72 3.99
CA GLY A 147 0.26 -15.07 5.05
C GLY A 147 1.60 -14.51 5.00
#